data_4735017193e8b0c712b3daf2779ae311
#
_entry.id   4735017193e8b0c712b3daf2779ae311
#
_cell.length_a   1.000
_cell.length_b   1.000
_cell.length_c   1.000
_cell.angle_alpha   90.00
_cell.angle_beta   90.00
_cell.angle_gamma   90.00
#
_symmetry.space_group_name_H-M   'P 1'
#
loop_
_entity.id
_entity.type
_entity.pdbx_description
1 polymer ?
#
loop_
_entity_poly.entity_id
_entity_poly.type
_entity_poly.pdbx_seq_one_letter_code
_entity_poly.pdbx_strand_id
1 'polypeptide(L)'
;MKFFFNILSICAISSSFGAFKVVGNELDKVICNAMKGMQAQEEKKIPYNIGDYELIGITVDCKKKALITEKKHIQYLSSDFSEDFKINATKNWKNANCKNMIFNTNTGWSTTQIIKDINKKEVLKLEANFEICSQ
;
A
#
# COMPACT_ATOMS: atom_id res chain seq x y z
N MET A 1 6.16 -7.27 -7.10
CA MET A 1 5.32 -8.45 -7.30
C MET A 1 4.91 -9.12 -6.00
N LYS A 2 5.84 -9.51 -5.12
CA LYS A 2 5.49 -10.11 -3.83
C LYS A 2 4.59 -9.24 -2.98
N PHE A 3 4.77 -7.93 -3.02
CA PHE A 3 3.92 -6.99 -2.30
C PHE A 3 2.45 -7.04 -2.74
N PHE A 4 2.21 -7.23 -4.05
CA PHE A 4 0.85 -7.36 -4.58
C PHE A 4 0.15 -8.64 -4.10
N PHE A 5 0.88 -9.72 -3.92
CA PHE A 5 0.33 -10.95 -3.37
C PHE A 5 -0.18 -10.76 -1.94
N ASN A 6 0.56 -10.00 -1.13
CA ASN A 6 0.14 -9.72 0.24
C ASN A 6 -1.13 -8.87 0.28
N ILE A 7 -1.27 -7.92 -0.62
CA ILE A 7 -2.49 -7.13 -0.76
C ILE A 7 -3.66 -8.01 -1.22
N LEU A 8 -3.41 -8.96 -2.13
CA LEU A 8 -4.43 -9.91 -2.55
C LEU A 8 -4.89 -10.81 -1.40
N SER A 9 -4.00 -11.19 -0.50
CA SER A 9 -4.34 -11.94 0.69
C SER A 9 -5.28 -11.14 1.60
N ILE A 10 -5.04 -9.84 1.75
CA ILE A 10 -5.91 -8.93 2.49
C ILE A 10 -7.28 -8.83 1.81
N CYS A 11 -7.31 -8.79 0.47
CA CYS A 11 -8.57 -8.83 -0.28
C CYS A 11 -9.40 -10.07 0.03
N ALA A 12 -8.77 -11.23 0.07
CA ALA A 12 -9.46 -12.49 0.39
C ALA A 12 -10.05 -12.45 1.80
N ILE A 13 -9.32 -11.88 2.75
CA ILE A 13 -9.82 -11.67 4.11
C ILE A 13 -11.02 -10.73 4.10
N SER A 14 -10.94 -9.61 3.39
CA SER A 14 -12.04 -8.64 3.26
C SER A 14 -13.30 -9.27 2.69
N SER A 15 -13.16 -10.13 1.69
CA SER A 15 -14.29 -10.85 1.10
C SER A 15 -14.98 -11.78 2.10
N SER A 16 -14.20 -12.40 2.98
CA SER A 16 -14.75 -13.25 4.05
C SER A 16 -15.58 -12.46 5.06
N PHE A 17 -15.21 -11.20 5.32
CA PHE A 17 -15.93 -10.35 6.27
C PHE A 17 -17.30 -9.94 5.80
N GLY A 18 -17.51 -9.76 4.50
CA GLY A 18 -18.82 -9.49 3.93
C GLY A 18 -19.84 -10.57 4.29
N ALA A 19 -19.40 -11.83 4.38
CA ALA A 19 -20.25 -12.97 4.72
C ALA A 19 -20.63 -12.99 6.23
N PHE A 20 -19.78 -12.45 7.11
CA PHE A 20 -19.98 -12.46 8.55
C PHE A 20 -20.57 -11.16 9.11
N LYS A 21 -20.85 -10.17 8.27
CA LYS A 21 -21.40 -8.87 8.66
C LYS A 21 -20.63 -8.19 9.79
N VAL A 22 -19.30 -8.31 9.76
CA VAL A 22 -18.44 -7.62 10.73
C VAL A 22 -18.42 -6.14 10.39
N VAL A 23 -18.73 -5.28 11.36
CA VAL A 23 -18.82 -3.82 11.15
C VAL A 23 -18.15 -3.07 12.33
N GLY A 24 -17.81 -1.81 12.08
CA GLY A 24 -17.30 -0.91 13.13
C GLY A 24 -15.95 -1.31 13.68
N ASN A 25 -15.81 -1.23 15.01
CA ASN A 25 -14.54 -1.46 15.69
C ASN A 25 -13.99 -2.87 15.52
N GLU A 26 -14.86 -3.86 15.38
CA GLU A 26 -14.41 -5.24 15.14
C GLU A 26 -13.77 -5.40 13.77
N LEU A 27 -14.36 -4.79 12.74
CA LEU A 27 -13.78 -4.78 11.40
C LEU A 27 -12.39 -4.10 11.41
N ASP A 28 -12.26 -2.97 12.09
CA ASP A 28 -10.99 -2.27 12.22
C ASP A 28 -9.94 -3.13 12.91
N LYS A 29 -10.30 -3.84 13.97
CA LYS A 29 -9.37 -4.77 14.64
C LYS A 29 -8.90 -5.88 13.72
N VAL A 30 -9.79 -6.45 12.95
CA VAL A 30 -9.45 -7.55 12.05
C VAL A 30 -8.55 -7.05 10.92
N ILE A 31 -8.87 -5.91 10.32
CA ILE A 31 -8.02 -5.31 9.30
C ILE A 31 -6.65 -4.96 9.88
N CYS A 32 -6.62 -4.34 11.06
CA CYS A 32 -5.38 -4.01 11.75
C CYS A 32 -4.51 -5.24 11.98
N ASN A 33 -5.08 -6.31 12.50
CA ASN A 33 -4.36 -7.56 12.78
C ASN A 33 -3.81 -8.19 11.49
N ALA A 34 -4.60 -8.20 10.42
CA ALA A 34 -4.18 -8.72 9.13
C ALA A 34 -3.01 -7.91 8.55
N MET A 35 -3.09 -6.58 8.62
CA MET A 35 -2.04 -5.71 8.13
C MET A 35 -0.76 -5.79 8.97
N LYS A 36 -0.89 -5.88 10.29
CA LYS A 36 0.27 -6.07 11.17
C LYS A 36 0.93 -7.42 10.96
N GLY A 37 0.17 -8.46 10.67
CA GLY A 37 0.71 -9.75 10.30
C GLY A 37 1.53 -9.67 9.01
N MET A 38 1.04 -8.97 8.01
CA MET A 38 1.76 -8.70 6.76
C MET A 38 3.02 -7.87 7.03
N GLN A 39 2.92 -6.81 7.83
CA GLN A 39 4.07 -6.00 8.20
C GLN A 39 5.17 -6.86 8.83
N ALA A 40 4.83 -7.72 9.78
CA ALA A 40 5.78 -8.58 10.46
C ALA A 40 6.49 -9.53 9.50
N GLN A 41 5.79 -10.06 8.51
CA GLN A 41 6.37 -10.93 7.48
C GLN A 41 7.30 -10.15 6.55
N GLU A 42 6.89 -8.97 6.10
CA GLU A 42 7.68 -8.15 5.19
C GLU A 42 8.93 -7.57 5.87
N GLU A 43 8.84 -7.16 7.12
CA GLU A 43 9.97 -6.63 7.88
C GLU A 43 11.13 -7.62 7.99
N LYS A 44 10.84 -8.91 7.98
CA LYS A 44 11.88 -9.95 7.99
C LYS A 44 12.67 -10.03 6.69
N LYS A 45 12.11 -9.52 5.60
CA LYS A 45 12.68 -9.63 4.25
C LYS A 45 13.33 -8.33 3.80
N ILE A 46 12.86 -7.17 4.27
CA ILE A 46 13.39 -5.88 3.81
C ILE A 46 14.78 -5.60 4.41
N PRO A 47 15.68 -4.95 3.63
CA PRO A 47 15.41 -4.48 2.27
C PRO A 47 15.52 -5.61 1.24
N TYR A 48 14.67 -5.56 0.20
CA TYR A 48 14.79 -6.49 -0.92
C TYR A 48 14.37 -5.79 -2.23
N ASN A 49 14.92 -6.29 -3.35
CA ASN A 49 14.70 -5.68 -4.64
C ASN A 49 13.40 -6.18 -5.30
N ILE A 50 12.66 -5.25 -5.90
CA ILE A 50 11.53 -5.51 -6.77
C ILE A 50 11.78 -4.74 -8.06
N GLY A 51 12.28 -5.41 -9.09
CA GLY A 51 12.69 -4.76 -10.33
C GLY A 51 13.76 -3.70 -10.08
N ASP A 52 13.52 -2.48 -10.51
CA ASP A 52 14.45 -1.35 -10.34
C ASP A 52 14.34 -0.66 -8.98
N TYR A 53 13.57 -1.22 -8.06
CA TYR A 53 13.34 -0.65 -6.74
C TYR A 53 13.79 -1.58 -5.63
N GLU A 54 14.13 -0.98 -4.51
CA GLU A 54 14.38 -1.67 -3.26
C GLU A 54 13.27 -1.29 -2.29
N LEU A 55 12.52 -2.27 -1.79
CA LEU A 55 11.55 -2.03 -0.71
C LEU A 55 12.33 -1.84 0.59
N ILE A 56 12.21 -0.68 1.20
CA ILE A 56 13.01 -0.29 2.35
C ILE A 56 12.20 -0.07 3.63
N GLY A 57 10.89 0.02 3.54
CA GLY A 57 10.05 0.24 4.71
C GLY A 57 8.61 -0.19 4.50
N ILE A 58 8.02 -0.64 5.59
CA ILE A 58 6.59 -0.91 5.69
C ILE A 58 6.13 -0.56 7.10
N THR A 59 5.06 0.21 7.20
CA THR A 59 4.50 0.65 8.47
C THR A 59 2.99 0.52 8.46
N VAL A 60 2.44 -0.06 9.51
CA VAL A 60 1.00 -0.12 9.73
C VAL A 60 0.67 0.71 10.95
N ASP A 61 -0.15 1.74 10.78
CA ASP A 61 -0.65 2.58 11.86
C ASP A 61 -2.15 2.32 12.01
N CYS A 62 -2.51 1.49 12.98
CA CYS A 62 -3.90 1.11 13.20
C CYS A 62 -4.76 2.25 13.73
N LYS A 63 -4.15 3.20 14.43
CA LYS A 63 -4.85 4.37 14.95
C LYS A 63 -5.30 5.31 13.84
N LYS A 64 -4.42 5.52 12.85
CA LYS A 64 -4.71 6.31 11.66
C LYS A 64 -5.32 5.50 10.54
N LYS A 65 -5.42 4.18 10.69
CA LYS A 65 -5.91 3.26 9.66
C LYS A 65 -5.12 3.38 8.37
N ALA A 66 -3.80 3.34 8.47
CA ALA A 66 -2.89 3.57 7.35
C ALA A 66 -1.88 2.44 7.19
N LEU A 67 -1.69 2.03 5.94
CA LEU A 67 -0.61 1.16 5.50
C LEU A 67 0.34 1.99 4.65
N ILE A 68 1.58 2.12 5.07
CA ILE A 68 2.58 2.94 4.39
C ILE A 68 3.75 2.06 3.98
N THR A 69 4.11 2.12 2.70
CA THR A 69 5.29 1.44 2.18
C THR A 69 6.24 2.46 1.58
N GLU A 70 7.53 2.14 1.63
CA GLU A 70 8.58 2.99 1.06
C GLU A 70 9.44 2.15 0.15
N LYS A 71 9.66 2.63 -1.07
CA LYS A 71 10.60 2.02 -2.02
C LYS A 71 11.55 3.06 -2.57
N LYS A 72 12.77 2.64 -2.81
CA LYS A 72 13.86 3.48 -3.32
C LYS A 72 14.30 2.94 -4.67
N HIS A 73 14.45 3.83 -5.67
CA HIS A 73 15.05 3.43 -6.94
C HIS A 73 16.54 3.11 -6.74
N ILE A 74 17.01 2.06 -7.39
CA ILE A 74 18.39 1.60 -7.21
C ILE A 74 19.42 2.45 -7.96
N GLN A 75 18.98 3.28 -8.92
CA GLN A 75 19.87 4.09 -9.77
C GLN A 75 19.44 5.54 -9.90
N TYR A 76 18.14 5.83 -9.95
CA TYR A 76 17.65 7.15 -10.35
C TYR A 76 17.84 8.21 -9.27
N LEU A 77 18.26 9.39 -9.73
CA LEU A 77 18.13 10.64 -9.00
C LEU A 77 16.72 11.21 -9.21
N SER A 78 16.33 12.19 -8.42
CA SER A 78 15.00 12.82 -8.52
C SER A 78 14.70 13.35 -9.92
N SER A 79 15.71 13.91 -10.58
CA SER A 79 15.58 14.47 -11.93
C SER A 79 15.38 13.41 -13.03
N ASP A 80 15.65 12.14 -12.75
CA ASP A 80 15.48 11.06 -13.71
C ASP A 80 14.03 10.58 -13.81
N PHE A 81 13.17 10.98 -12.88
CA PHE A 81 11.76 10.62 -12.88
C PHE A 81 10.97 11.62 -13.72
N SER A 82 10.44 11.16 -14.85
CA SER A 82 9.65 12.00 -15.77
C SER A 82 8.25 12.27 -15.22
N GLU A 83 7.60 13.31 -15.73
CA GLU A 83 6.20 13.58 -15.42
C GLU A 83 5.28 12.45 -15.89
N ASP A 84 5.58 11.88 -17.08
CA ASP A 84 4.83 10.72 -17.60
C ASP A 84 4.92 9.52 -16.65
N PHE A 85 6.10 9.27 -16.10
CA PHE A 85 6.26 8.24 -15.07
C PHE A 85 5.34 8.50 -13.88
N LYS A 86 5.33 9.73 -13.37
CA LYS A 86 4.52 10.09 -12.20
C LYS A 86 3.03 9.92 -12.45
N ILE A 87 2.57 10.34 -13.62
CA ILE A 87 1.17 10.20 -14.03
C ILE A 87 0.78 8.72 -14.13
N ASN A 88 1.61 7.92 -14.81
CA ASN A 88 1.36 6.50 -14.98
C ASN A 88 1.43 5.73 -13.66
N ALA A 89 2.39 6.06 -12.82
CA ALA A 89 2.52 5.43 -11.49
C ALA A 89 1.28 5.72 -10.62
N THR A 90 0.80 6.94 -10.63
CA THR A 90 -0.41 7.35 -9.90
C THR A 90 -1.64 6.58 -10.39
N LYS A 91 -1.81 6.50 -11.71
CA LYS A 91 -2.92 5.77 -12.32
C LYS A 91 -2.87 4.26 -12.00
N ASN A 92 -1.70 3.66 -12.13
CA ASN A 92 -1.52 2.23 -11.88
C ASN A 92 -1.72 1.88 -10.41
N TRP A 93 -1.25 2.73 -9.51
CA TRP A 93 -1.46 2.56 -8.06
C TRP A 93 -2.94 2.59 -7.72
N LYS A 94 -3.66 3.59 -8.22
CA LYS A 94 -5.10 3.72 -8.02
C LYS A 94 -5.83 2.48 -8.56
N ASN A 95 -5.55 2.09 -9.79
CA ASN A 95 -6.20 0.94 -10.41
C ASN A 95 -5.95 -0.35 -9.63
N ALA A 96 -4.72 -0.56 -9.15
CA ALA A 96 -4.36 -1.77 -8.41
C ALA A 96 -5.02 -1.82 -7.03
N ASN A 97 -4.99 -0.71 -6.30
CA ASN A 97 -5.45 -0.69 -4.91
C ASN A 97 -6.97 -0.50 -4.78
N CYS A 98 -7.60 0.16 -5.75
CA CYS A 98 -9.05 0.35 -5.73
C CYS A 98 -9.84 -0.91 -6.08
N LYS A 99 -9.18 -1.98 -6.45
CA LYS A 99 -9.78 -3.32 -6.54
C LYS A 99 -9.91 -3.99 -5.18
N ASN A 100 -9.20 -3.49 -4.17
CA ASN A 100 -9.23 -4.03 -2.82
C ASN A 100 -10.38 -3.41 -2.03
N MET A 101 -11.25 -4.27 -1.49
CA MET A 101 -12.42 -3.84 -0.73
C MET A 101 -12.07 -3.00 0.51
N ILE A 102 -10.89 -3.16 1.08
CA ILE A 102 -10.47 -2.36 2.23
C ILE A 102 -10.37 -0.88 1.85
N PHE A 103 -9.89 -0.58 0.62
CA PHE A 103 -9.66 0.80 0.18
C PHE A 103 -10.80 1.35 -0.68
N ASN A 104 -11.59 0.50 -1.32
CA ASN A 104 -12.70 0.96 -2.17
C ASN A 104 -14.05 1.02 -1.46
N THR A 105 -14.11 0.62 -0.21
CA THR A 105 -15.29 0.79 0.65
C THR A 105 -14.97 1.73 1.80
N ASN A 106 -16.00 2.24 2.47
CA ASN A 106 -15.84 3.27 3.51
C ASN A 106 -15.36 2.66 4.85
N THR A 107 -14.18 2.06 4.85
CA THR A 107 -13.56 1.52 6.05
C THR A 107 -12.77 2.56 6.84
N GLY A 108 -12.40 3.67 6.19
CA GLY A 108 -11.46 4.65 6.73
C GLY A 108 -10.00 4.28 6.54
N TRP A 109 -9.71 3.08 6.01
CA TRP A 109 -8.33 2.65 5.76
C TRP A 109 -7.77 3.24 4.46
N SER A 110 -6.49 3.59 4.51
CA SER A 110 -5.73 4.09 3.36
C SER A 110 -4.45 3.30 3.17
N THR A 111 -3.94 3.31 1.95
CA THR A 111 -2.61 2.82 1.65
C THR A 111 -1.81 3.89 0.93
N THR A 112 -0.56 4.04 1.32
CA THR A 112 0.35 5.03 0.77
C THR A 112 1.65 4.35 0.39
N GLN A 113 2.19 4.67 -0.78
CA GLN A 113 3.54 4.27 -1.15
C GLN A 113 4.38 5.51 -1.41
N ILE A 114 5.51 5.61 -0.72
CA ILE A 114 6.47 6.68 -0.90
C ILE A 114 7.57 6.17 -1.81
N ILE A 115 7.74 6.82 -2.96
CA ILE A 115 8.80 6.51 -3.92
C ILE A 115 9.94 7.48 -3.69
N LYS A 116 11.14 6.95 -3.48
CA LYS A 116 12.35 7.72 -3.21
C LYS A 116 13.38 7.50 -4.30
N ASP A 117 14.24 8.49 -4.49
CA ASP A 117 15.40 8.36 -5.36
C ASP A 117 16.51 7.56 -4.69
N ILE A 118 17.64 7.37 -5.39
CA ILE A 118 18.77 6.60 -4.87
C ILE A 118 19.34 7.18 -3.57
N ASN A 119 19.15 8.49 -3.34
CA ASN A 119 19.59 9.17 -2.13
C ASN A 119 18.51 9.23 -1.03
N LYS A 120 17.43 8.46 -1.19
CA LYS A 120 16.29 8.41 -0.26
C LYS A 120 15.50 9.71 -0.17
N LYS A 121 15.60 10.58 -1.19
CA LYS A 121 14.77 11.77 -1.28
C LYS A 121 13.39 11.38 -1.85
N GLU A 122 12.32 11.86 -1.25
CA GLU A 122 10.97 11.58 -1.74
C GLU A 122 10.75 12.23 -3.10
N VAL A 123 10.27 11.44 -4.05
CA VAL A 123 9.98 11.87 -5.43
C VAL A 123 8.48 11.90 -5.67
N LEU A 124 7.77 10.91 -5.17
CA LEU A 124 6.35 10.74 -5.43
C LEU A 124 5.69 10.03 -4.25
N LYS A 125 4.48 10.46 -3.95
CA LYS A 125 3.64 9.85 -2.92
C LYS A 125 2.35 9.36 -3.57
N LEU A 126 2.11 8.06 -3.51
CA LEU A 126 0.94 7.42 -4.09
C LEU A 126 -0.03 7.05 -2.98
N GLU A 127 -1.29 7.43 -3.14
CA GLU A 127 -2.31 7.19 -2.12
C GLU A 127 -3.53 6.49 -2.72
N ALA A 128 -4.19 5.66 -1.91
CA ALA A 128 -5.50 5.09 -2.23
C ALA A 128 -6.32 4.98 -0.95
N ASN A 129 -7.57 5.40 -1.04
CA ASN A 129 -8.57 5.32 0.00
C ASN A 129 -9.96 5.39 -0.65
N PHE A 130 -11.00 5.34 0.16
CA PHE A 130 -12.37 5.37 -0.34
C PHE A 130 -12.65 6.60 -1.20
N GLU A 131 -12.23 7.80 -0.79
CA GLU A 131 -12.47 9.04 -1.53
C GLU A 131 -11.78 8.99 -2.90
N ILE A 132 -10.53 8.61 -2.94
CA ILE A 132 -9.75 8.51 -4.18
C ILE A 132 -10.35 7.46 -5.10
N CYS A 133 -10.74 6.32 -4.56
CA CYS A 133 -11.29 5.21 -5.34
C CYS A 133 -12.70 5.51 -5.86
N SER A 134 -13.40 6.47 -5.28
CA SER A 134 -14.76 6.87 -5.68
C SER A 134 -14.78 7.93 -6.79
N GLN A 135 -13.63 8.45 -7.17
CA GLN A 135 -13.51 9.48 -8.22
C GLN A 135 -13.57 8.89 -9.62
#